data_56a27d5816d06996bb3ffe8de212f6dd
#
_entry.id   56a27d5816d06996bb3ffe8de212f6dd
#
_cell.length_a   1.000
_cell.length_b   1.000
_cell.length_c   1.000
_cell.angle_alpha   90.00
_cell.angle_beta   90.00
_cell.angle_gamma   90.00
#
_symmetry.space_group_name_H-M   'P 1'
#
loop_
_entity.id
_entity.type
_entity.pdbx_description
1 polymer ?
#
loop_
_entity_poly.entity_id
_entity_poly.type
_entity_poly.pdbx_seq_one_letter_code
_entity_poly.pdbx_strand_id
1 'polypeptide(L)'
;MTVSRVIADPKRVRRLVAFVSPRRSDRVLDAGSGVLALAFAPRVESVVALEWDIRPRRPANVVLEPAEAHDAPFPDGVFDIAACGPTFHHLTSPRIAMREMARVVRPGGRIVIEDIIASEQTVRARYQDRLERLRDRSHPGYLRLSQLIAYTGEAGLKLREVRVHDLQREFNEWLIGGRSSPARIEHIRRLMVGAAAADLSGLGIRSMDDTIVFTQQLAWLVAEKPE
;
A
#
# COMPACT_ATOMS: atom_id res chain seq x y z
N MET A 1 -2.18 -11.92 -8.48
CA MET A 1 -3.32 -11.07 -8.05
C MET A 1 -3.57 -9.99 -9.11
N THR A 2 -4.81 -9.77 -9.58
CA THR A 2 -5.09 -8.71 -10.56
C THR A 2 -5.18 -7.38 -9.80
N VAL A 3 -4.21 -6.51 -10.00
CA VAL A 3 -4.19 -5.18 -9.37
C VAL A 3 -4.98 -4.20 -10.24
N SER A 4 -5.82 -3.38 -9.63
CA SER A 4 -6.58 -2.33 -10.30
C SER A 4 -5.66 -1.33 -11.03
N ARG A 5 -6.10 -0.80 -12.17
CA ARG A 5 -5.30 0.16 -12.95
C ARG A 5 -4.98 1.44 -12.19
N VAL A 6 -5.86 1.87 -11.29
CA VAL A 6 -5.65 3.05 -10.44
C VAL A 6 -4.53 2.78 -9.43
N ILE A 7 -4.51 1.58 -8.84
CA ILE A 7 -3.45 1.15 -7.91
C ILE A 7 -2.11 0.92 -8.63
N ALA A 8 -2.13 0.48 -9.88
CA ALA A 8 -0.94 0.24 -10.68
C ALA A 8 -0.52 1.45 -11.55
N ASP A 9 -1.07 2.66 -11.33
CA ASP A 9 -0.77 3.84 -12.16
C ASP A 9 0.73 4.17 -12.15
N PRO A 10 1.42 4.02 -13.30
CA PRO A 10 2.86 4.26 -13.37
C PRO A 10 3.25 5.72 -13.10
N LYS A 11 2.33 6.68 -13.32
CA LYS A 11 2.60 8.11 -13.05
C LYS A 11 2.65 8.34 -11.53
N ARG A 12 1.69 7.76 -10.79
CA ARG A 12 1.65 7.83 -9.34
C ARG A 12 2.90 7.19 -8.73
N VAL A 13 3.23 5.97 -9.15
CA VAL A 13 4.39 5.24 -8.62
C VAL A 13 5.71 5.98 -8.93
N ARG A 14 5.87 6.57 -10.12
CA ARG A 14 7.04 7.42 -10.42
C ARG A 14 7.12 8.67 -9.53
N ARG A 15 5.97 9.27 -9.17
CA ARG A 15 5.92 10.42 -8.24
C ARG A 15 6.32 9.99 -6.83
N LEU A 16 5.91 8.80 -6.37
CA LEU A 16 6.37 8.25 -5.09
C LEU A 16 7.90 8.05 -5.10
N VAL A 17 8.46 7.44 -6.13
CA VAL A 17 9.92 7.24 -6.22
C VAL A 17 10.67 8.59 -6.26
N ALA A 18 10.12 9.60 -6.98
CA ALA A 18 10.69 10.95 -6.96
C ALA A 18 10.62 11.60 -5.57
N PHE A 19 9.53 11.39 -4.84
CA PHE A 19 9.36 11.85 -3.47
C PHE A 19 10.37 11.20 -2.50
N VAL A 20 10.63 9.92 -2.66
CA VAL A 20 11.66 9.19 -1.88
C VAL A 20 13.06 9.68 -2.22
N SER A 21 13.30 10.16 -3.46
CA SER A 21 14.61 10.63 -3.94
C SER A 21 15.74 9.62 -3.70
N PRO A 22 15.68 8.40 -4.26
CA PRO A 22 16.72 7.40 -4.06
C PRO A 22 18.02 7.81 -4.74
N ARG A 23 19.15 7.33 -4.20
CA ARG A 23 20.48 7.47 -4.80
C ARG A 23 20.75 6.32 -5.78
N ARG A 24 21.59 6.56 -6.77
CA ARG A 24 22.04 5.52 -7.73
C ARG A 24 22.71 4.31 -7.08
N SER A 25 23.35 4.54 -5.93
CA SER A 25 24.02 3.51 -5.13
C SER A 25 23.11 2.81 -4.14
N ASP A 26 21.82 3.18 -4.03
CA ASP A 26 20.93 2.58 -3.04
C ASP A 26 20.59 1.14 -3.43
N ARG A 27 20.60 0.25 -2.43
CA ARG A 27 20.06 -1.11 -2.48
C ARG A 27 18.69 -1.11 -1.85
N VAL A 28 17.69 -1.55 -2.59
CA VAL A 28 16.27 -1.43 -2.19
C VAL A 28 15.66 -2.81 -1.96
N LEU A 29 14.92 -2.96 -0.86
CA LEU A 29 14.00 -4.08 -0.62
C LEU A 29 12.58 -3.63 -0.96
N ASP A 30 11.88 -4.33 -1.85
CA ASP A 30 10.42 -4.23 -2.01
C ASP A 30 9.76 -5.37 -1.24
N ALA A 31 9.19 -5.04 -0.09
CA ALA A 31 8.49 -5.98 0.79
C ALA A 31 6.99 -6.13 0.46
N GLY A 32 6.60 -5.72 -0.74
CA GLY A 32 5.21 -5.74 -1.21
C GLY A 32 5.01 -6.58 -2.48
N SER A 33 4.11 -6.12 -3.33
CA SER A 33 3.68 -6.81 -4.56
C SER A 33 4.63 -6.67 -5.77
N GLY A 34 5.85 -6.20 -5.60
CA GLY A 34 6.80 -5.99 -6.69
C GLY A 34 6.55 -4.75 -7.56
N VAL A 35 5.45 -4.02 -7.33
CA VAL A 35 5.13 -2.80 -8.10
C VAL A 35 6.19 -1.73 -7.89
N LEU A 36 6.68 -1.57 -6.66
CA LEU A 36 7.71 -0.60 -6.34
C LEU A 36 9.08 -1.05 -6.86
N ALA A 37 9.37 -2.35 -6.89
CA ALA A 37 10.61 -2.88 -7.47
C ALA A 37 10.82 -2.40 -8.91
N LEU A 38 9.78 -2.49 -9.74
CA LEU A 38 9.84 -2.02 -11.12
C LEU A 38 10.06 -0.50 -11.23
N ALA A 39 9.55 0.27 -10.29
CA ALA A 39 9.68 1.72 -10.30
C ALA A 39 11.02 2.21 -9.76
N PHE A 40 11.60 1.53 -8.77
CA PHE A 40 12.92 1.85 -8.23
C PHE A 40 14.05 1.40 -9.16
N ALA A 41 13.93 0.24 -9.83
CA ALA A 41 15.00 -0.36 -10.62
C ALA A 41 15.76 0.59 -11.56
N PRO A 42 15.12 1.52 -12.31
CA PRO A 42 15.85 2.44 -13.19
C PRO A 42 16.68 3.51 -12.45
N ARG A 43 16.56 3.62 -11.12
CA ARG A 43 17.10 4.73 -10.32
C ARG A 43 18.10 4.33 -9.25
N VAL A 44 18.27 3.02 -9.02
CA VAL A 44 19.06 2.46 -7.90
C VAL A 44 20.04 1.41 -8.41
N GLU A 45 20.97 0.99 -7.55
CA GLU A 45 21.94 -0.05 -7.87
C GLU A 45 21.25 -1.41 -8.06
N SER A 46 20.44 -1.81 -7.08
CA SER A 46 19.76 -3.10 -7.10
C SER A 46 18.44 -3.05 -6.31
N VAL A 47 17.52 -3.94 -6.66
CA VAL A 47 16.29 -4.17 -5.94
C VAL A 47 16.13 -5.66 -5.65
N VAL A 48 15.80 -6.00 -4.42
CA VAL A 48 15.28 -7.32 -4.06
C VAL A 48 13.79 -7.18 -3.80
N ALA A 49 12.98 -8.05 -4.39
CA ALA A 49 11.54 -8.08 -4.18
C ALA A 49 11.13 -9.39 -3.50
N LEU A 50 10.41 -9.29 -2.39
CA LEU A 50 9.83 -10.44 -1.67
C LEU A 50 8.57 -10.94 -2.41
N GLU A 51 8.73 -11.33 -3.67
CA GLU A 51 7.63 -11.74 -4.53
C GLU A 51 8.04 -12.95 -5.37
N TRP A 52 7.08 -13.77 -5.75
CA TRP A 52 7.29 -14.98 -6.53
C TRP A 52 7.48 -14.73 -8.02
N ASP A 53 6.84 -13.68 -8.54
CA ASP A 53 6.85 -13.36 -9.96
C ASP A 53 6.53 -11.89 -10.20
N ILE A 54 7.33 -11.23 -11.03
CA ILE A 54 7.09 -9.85 -11.47
C ILE A 54 6.93 -9.84 -13.00
N ARG A 55 5.75 -9.47 -13.46
CA ARG A 55 5.39 -9.39 -14.88
C ARG A 55 5.16 -7.93 -15.32
N PRO A 56 5.33 -7.60 -16.59
CA PRO A 56 5.59 -8.49 -17.72
C PRO A 56 7.07 -8.87 -17.92
N ARG A 57 8.01 -8.05 -17.46
CA ARG A 57 9.46 -8.32 -17.59
C ARG A 57 10.21 -7.70 -16.41
N ARG A 58 11.01 -8.52 -15.78
CA ARG A 58 11.90 -8.14 -14.70
C ARG A 58 13.16 -7.44 -15.23
N PRO A 59 13.52 -6.22 -14.74
CA PRO A 59 14.81 -5.61 -15.03
C PRO A 59 15.99 -6.45 -14.52
N ALA A 60 17.16 -6.28 -15.14
CA ALA A 60 18.34 -7.09 -14.81
C ALA A 60 18.84 -6.89 -13.37
N ASN A 61 18.63 -5.70 -12.80
CA ASN A 61 19.02 -5.35 -11.42
C ASN A 61 17.91 -5.62 -10.38
N VAL A 62 16.86 -6.38 -10.72
CA VAL A 62 15.83 -6.84 -9.80
C VAL A 62 16.01 -8.33 -9.53
N VAL A 63 16.14 -8.72 -8.29
CA VAL A 63 16.21 -10.11 -7.82
C VAL A 63 14.92 -10.45 -7.10
N LEU A 64 14.40 -11.66 -7.32
CA LEU A 64 13.25 -12.18 -6.58
C LEU A 64 13.75 -13.08 -5.45
N GLU A 65 13.29 -12.83 -4.24
CA GLU A 65 13.54 -13.65 -3.06
C GLU A 65 12.20 -13.86 -2.34
N PRO A 66 11.45 -14.90 -2.75
CA PRO A 66 10.13 -15.16 -2.18
C PRO A 66 10.20 -15.42 -0.69
N ALA A 67 9.70 -14.49 0.10
CA ALA A 67 9.64 -14.57 1.55
C ALA A 67 8.53 -13.70 2.11
N GLU A 68 8.19 -13.94 3.36
CA GLU A 68 7.23 -13.09 4.08
C GLU A 68 7.92 -11.82 4.61
N ALA A 69 7.27 -10.67 4.47
CA ALA A 69 7.82 -9.38 4.89
C ALA A 69 8.08 -9.28 6.42
N HIS A 70 7.49 -10.16 7.22
CA HIS A 70 7.69 -10.23 8.66
C HIS A 70 8.81 -11.21 9.08
N ASP A 71 9.43 -11.88 8.11
CA ASP A 71 10.56 -12.82 8.30
C ASP A 71 11.46 -12.78 7.06
N ALA A 72 12.07 -11.63 6.79
CA ALA A 72 12.90 -11.41 5.61
C ALA A 72 14.27 -12.08 5.77
N PRO A 73 14.72 -12.94 4.82
CA PRO A 73 15.92 -13.78 4.97
C PRO A 73 17.22 -12.98 4.74
N PHE A 74 17.35 -11.82 5.32
CA PHE A 74 18.52 -10.94 5.17
C PHE A 74 19.14 -10.57 6.51
N PRO A 75 20.47 -10.35 6.56
CA PRO A 75 21.12 -9.78 7.72
C PRO A 75 20.65 -8.36 8.01
N ASP A 76 20.95 -7.87 9.23
CA ASP A 76 20.69 -6.51 9.64
C ASP A 76 21.45 -5.51 8.75
N GLY A 77 20.82 -4.40 8.41
CA GLY A 77 21.47 -3.26 7.77
C GLY A 77 21.94 -3.48 6.33
N VAL A 78 21.35 -4.40 5.59
CA VAL A 78 21.79 -4.73 4.21
C VAL A 78 21.26 -3.74 3.18
N PHE A 79 20.11 -3.10 3.43
CA PHE A 79 19.46 -2.22 2.48
C PHE A 79 19.56 -0.75 2.89
N ASP A 80 19.56 0.14 1.89
CA ASP A 80 19.45 1.58 2.07
C ASP A 80 17.99 2.01 2.21
N ILE A 81 17.08 1.31 1.51
CA ILE A 81 15.65 1.56 1.51
C ILE A 81 14.91 0.22 1.60
N ALA A 82 13.92 0.14 2.51
CA ALA A 82 12.88 -0.89 2.44
C ALA A 82 11.55 -0.22 2.12
N ALA A 83 10.87 -0.70 1.09
CA ALA A 83 9.62 -0.13 0.60
C ALA A 83 8.51 -1.18 0.57
N CYS A 84 7.27 -0.77 0.85
CA CYS A 84 6.10 -1.59 0.61
C CYS A 84 5.03 -0.74 -0.08
N GLY A 85 4.52 -1.26 -1.20
CA GLY A 85 3.45 -0.65 -1.98
C GLY A 85 2.08 -0.84 -1.33
N PRO A 86 0.97 -0.58 -2.06
CA PRO A 86 -0.38 -0.54 -1.50
C PRO A 86 -0.92 -1.94 -1.16
N THR A 87 -0.10 -2.72 -0.48
CA THR A 87 -0.36 -4.07 0.01
C THR A 87 0.11 -4.26 1.45
N PHE A 88 0.59 -3.19 2.10
CA PHE A 88 1.11 -3.27 3.46
C PHE A 88 0.04 -3.77 4.44
N HIS A 89 -1.21 -3.31 4.30
CA HIS A 89 -2.33 -3.78 5.11
C HIS A 89 -2.69 -5.26 4.87
N HIS A 90 -2.27 -5.86 3.75
CA HIS A 90 -2.46 -7.29 3.46
C HIS A 90 -1.41 -8.20 4.08
N LEU A 91 -0.32 -7.65 4.59
CA LEU A 91 0.71 -8.45 5.25
C LEU A 91 0.11 -9.18 6.46
N THR A 92 0.55 -10.40 6.70
CA THR A 92 0.05 -11.25 7.81
C THR A 92 0.20 -10.55 9.16
N SER A 93 1.28 -9.80 9.35
CA SER A 93 1.58 -9.05 10.56
C SER A 93 2.24 -7.71 10.23
N PRO A 94 1.48 -6.66 9.82
CA PRO A 94 2.05 -5.38 9.38
C PRO A 94 2.97 -4.73 10.44
N ARG A 95 2.62 -4.86 11.72
CA ARG A 95 3.42 -4.35 12.83
C ARG A 95 4.79 -5.05 12.94
N ILE A 96 4.84 -6.37 12.73
CA ILE A 96 6.09 -7.14 12.73
C ILE A 96 6.88 -6.85 11.46
N ALA A 97 6.20 -6.78 10.31
CA ALA A 97 6.82 -6.42 9.04
C ALA A 97 7.51 -5.05 9.09
N MET A 98 6.91 -4.04 9.75
CA MET A 98 7.55 -2.74 9.95
C MET A 98 8.86 -2.85 10.73
N ARG A 99 8.89 -3.67 11.79
CA ARG A 99 10.12 -3.92 12.58
C ARG A 99 11.17 -4.65 11.76
N GLU A 100 10.75 -5.61 10.96
CA GLU A 100 11.63 -6.39 10.09
C GLU A 100 12.23 -5.52 8.98
N MET A 101 11.42 -4.66 8.34
CA MET A 101 11.91 -3.65 7.41
C MET A 101 12.93 -2.71 8.08
N ALA A 102 12.67 -2.29 9.33
CA ALA A 102 13.62 -1.49 10.09
C ALA A 102 14.91 -2.25 10.43
N ARG A 103 14.85 -3.56 10.71
CA ARG A 103 16.02 -4.40 10.99
C ARG A 103 16.95 -4.48 9.79
N VAL A 104 16.41 -4.81 8.61
CA VAL A 104 17.19 -5.03 7.40
C VAL A 104 17.71 -3.75 6.75
N VAL A 105 17.19 -2.59 7.13
CA VAL A 105 17.69 -1.28 6.69
C VAL A 105 18.84 -0.84 7.58
N ARG A 106 19.91 -0.28 6.98
CA ARG A 106 21.08 0.25 7.71
C ARG A 106 20.73 1.50 8.51
N PRO A 107 21.51 1.89 9.54
CA PRO A 107 21.42 3.21 10.15
C PRO A 107 21.49 4.33 9.10
N GLY A 108 20.69 5.38 9.25
CA GLY A 108 20.50 6.45 8.27
C GLY A 108 19.74 6.03 6.99
N GLY A 109 19.32 4.77 6.88
CA GLY A 109 18.48 4.30 5.78
C GLY A 109 16.98 4.60 5.98
N ARG A 110 16.16 4.29 4.99
CA ARG A 110 14.75 4.75 4.95
C ARG A 110 13.77 3.62 4.76
N ILE A 111 12.62 3.76 5.39
CA ILE A 111 11.43 2.93 5.18
C ILE A 111 10.38 3.75 4.46
N VAL A 112 9.77 3.16 3.44
CA VAL A 112 8.76 3.79 2.58
C VAL A 112 7.50 2.93 2.56
N ILE A 113 6.38 3.48 3.02
CA ILE A 113 5.08 2.82 2.93
C ILE A 113 4.18 3.66 2.03
N GLU A 114 3.57 3.00 1.05
CA GLU A 114 2.45 3.51 0.31
C GLU A 114 1.25 2.60 0.57
N ASP A 115 0.19 3.14 1.18
CA ASP A 115 -0.98 2.32 1.42
C ASP A 115 -2.28 3.12 1.44
N ILE A 116 -3.40 2.45 1.11
CA ILE A 116 -4.73 2.99 1.33
C ILE A 116 -4.99 2.97 2.84
N ILE A 117 -5.48 4.09 3.37
CA ILE A 117 -5.73 4.25 4.79
C ILE A 117 -7.23 4.36 5.08
N ALA A 118 -7.62 3.77 6.21
CA ALA A 118 -8.97 3.95 6.75
C ALA A 118 -9.14 5.32 7.39
N SER A 119 -10.39 5.77 7.49
CA SER A 119 -10.75 6.95 8.28
C SER A 119 -10.32 6.83 9.74
N GLU A 120 -9.86 7.91 10.35
CA GLU A 120 -9.61 7.98 11.79
C GLU A 120 -10.89 7.83 12.63
N GLN A 121 -12.04 8.15 12.06
CA GLN A 121 -13.33 7.98 12.71
C GLN A 121 -13.76 6.51 12.69
N THR A 122 -13.91 5.89 13.85
CA THR A 122 -14.19 4.46 13.99
C THR A 122 -15.43 4.00 13.22
N VAL A 123 -16.50 4.79 13.20
CA VAL A 123 -17.73 4.43 12.48
C VAL A 123 -17.47 4.39 10.97
N ARG A 124 -16.78 5.39 10.42
CA ARG A 124 -16.42 5.45 9.00
C ARG A 124 -15.46 4.30 8.62
N ALA A 125 -14.41 4.07 9.43
CA ALA A 125 -13.47 2.97 9.20
C ALA A 125 -14.18 1.60 9.15
N ARG A 126 -15.09 1.32 10.09
CA ARG A 126 -15.89 0.09 10.07
C ARG A 126 -16.77 -0.03 8.82
N TYR A 127 -17.30 1.09 8.34
CA TYR A 127 -18.09 1.09 7.11
C TYR A 127 -17.22 0.78 5.88
N GLN A 128 -16.04 1.40 5.79
CA GLN A 128 -15.05 1.14 4.75
C GLN A 128 -14.63 -0.34 4.74
N ASP A 129 -14.28 -0.88 5.89
CA ASP A 129 -13.92 -2.30 6.06
C ASP A 129 -15.08 -3.23 5.64
N ARG A 130 -16.32 -2.86 5.96
CA ARG A 130 -17.49 -3.65 5.54
C ARG A 130 -17.60 -3.72 4.02
N LEU A 131 -17.42 -2.61 3.32
CA LEU A 131 -17.44 -2.56 1.85
C LEU A 131 -16.33 -3.44 1.26
N GLU A 132 -15.11 -3.32 1.78
CA GLU A 132 -13.96 -4.11 1.30
C GLU A 132 -14.14 -5.61 1.54
N ARG A 133 -14.64 -6.03 2.70
CA ARG A 133 -14.91 -7.45 2.99
C ARG A 133 -16.09 -8.01 2.20
N LEU A 134 -17.01 -7.17 1.78
CA LEU A 134 -18.04 -7.57 0.82
C LEU A 134 -17.45 -7.76 -0.58
N ARG A 135 -16.48 -6.94 -0.98
CA ARG A 135 -15.74 -7.06 -2.23
C ARG A 135 -14.79 -8.25 -2.22
N ASP A 136 -14.04 -8.40 -1.13
CA ASP A 136 -13.09 -9.49 -0.91
C ASP A 136 -13.15 -9.97 0.53
N ARG A 137 -13.58 -11.22 0.75
CA ARG A 137 -13.71 -11.81 2.09
C ARG A 137 -12.39 -11.94 2.83
N SER A 138 -11.29 -12.04 2.12
CA SER A 138 -9.95 -12.16 2.69
C SER A 138 -9.34 -10.81 3.12
N HIS A 139 -10.03 -9.68 2.82
CA HIS A 139 -9.52 -8.37 3.15
C HIS A 139 -9.40 -8.17 4.67
N PRO A 140 -8.20 -7.88 5.20
CA PRO A 140 -7.99 -7.78 6.65
C PRO A 140 -8.57 -6.50 7.26
N GLY A 141 -8.75 -5.47 6.44
CA GLY A 141 -9.10 -4.10 6.81
C GLY A 141 -7.93 -3.15 6.55
N TYR A 142 -8.26 -1.88 6.24
CA TYR A 142 -7.24 -0.86 6.10
C TYR A 142 -6.72 -0.38 7.45
N LEU A 143 -5.42 -0.08 7.51
CA LEU A 143 -4.83 0.59 8.65
C LEU A 143 -5.21 2.07 8.63
N ARG A 144 -5.36 2.68 9.81
CA ARG A 144 -5.44 4.14 9.95
C ARG A 144 -4.04 4.74 9.82
N LEU A 145 -3.97 6.01 9.43
CA LEU A 145 -2.68 6.71 9.40
C LEU A 145 -2.04 6.73 10.79
N SER A 146 -2.81 6.95 11.84
CA SER A 146 -2.36 6.91 13.24
C SER A 146 -1.72 5.57 13.62
N GLN A 147 -2.25 4.44 13.11
CA GLN A 147 -1.66 3.12 13.34
C GLN A 147 -0.33 2.93 12.58
N LEU A 148 -0.23 3.39 11.33
CA LEU A 148 1.03 3.35 10.57
C LEU A 148 2.12 4.16 11.26
N ILE A 149 1.77 5.37 11.76
CA ILE A 149 2.70 6.23 12.53
C ILE A 149 3.11 5.54 13.85
N ALA A 150 2.17 4.90 14.54
CA ALA A 150 2.47 4.16 15.77
C ALA A 150 3.45 3.00 15.49
N TYR A 151 3.21 2.19 14.44
CA TYR A 151 4.12 1.09 14.06
C TYR A 151 5.51 1.59 13.69
N THR A 152 5.59 2.77 13.04
CA THR A 152 6.86 3.43 12.75
C THR A 152 7.64 3.74 14.04
N GLY A 153 7.00 4.37 15.02
CA GLY A 153 7.62 4.67 16.32
C GLY A 153 8.02 3.42 17.11
N GLU A 154 7.14 2.40 17.14
CA GLU A 154 7.41 1.11 17.79
C GLU A 154 8.56 0.32 17.15
N ALA A 155 8.86 0.55 15.88
CA ALA A 155 10.00 -0.01 15.17
C ALA A 155 11.30 0.80 15.42
N GLY A 156 11.28 1.83 16.25
CA GLY A 156 12.43 2.69 16.53
C GLY A 156 12.78 3.65 15.40
N LEU A 157 11.86 3.88 14.48
CA LEU A 157 12.07 4.75 13.33
C LEU A 157 11.66 6.19 13.62
N LYS A 158 12.33 7.15 12.99
CA LYS A 158 11.96 8.56 13.02
C LYS A 158 11.12 8.89 11.79
N LEU A 159 9.87 9.26 12.01
CA LEU A 159 9.01 9.73 10.94
C LEU A 159 9.61 11.00 10.31
N ARG A 160 9.78 11.01 9.00
CA ARG A 160 10.33 12.14 8.23
C ARG A 160 9.24 12.91 7.52
N GLU A 161 8.40 12.22 6.79
CA GLU A 161 7.36 12.87 6.00
C GLU A 161 6.16 11.93 5.80
N VAL A 162 4.97 12.53 5.79
CA VAL A 162 3.73 11.88 5.40
C VAL A 162 3.02 12.76 4.40
N ARG A 163 2.53 12.17 3.31
CA ARG A 163 1.59 12.81 2.38
C ARG A 163 0.36 11.96 2.23
N VAL A 164 -0.79 12.58 2.29
CA VAL A 164 -2.07 11.93 2.02
C VAL A 164 -2.62 12.47 0.70
N HIS A 165 -3.05 11.57 -0.15
CA HIS A 165 -3.57 11.86 -1.48
C HIS A 165 -4.97 11.31 -1.64
N ASP A 166 -5.81 12.06 -2.33
CA ASP A 166 -7.10 11.58 -2.78
C ASP A 166 -6.91 10.61 -3.95
N LEU A 167 -7.45 9.41 -3.80
CA LEU A 167 -7.47 8.38 -4.82
C LEU A 167 -8.90 8.22 -5.33
N GLN A 168 -9.18 8.84 -6.47
CA GLN A 168 -10.49 8.71 -7.10
C GLN A 168 -10.68 7.30 -7.63
N ARG A 169 -11.83 6.71 -7.31
CA ARG A 169 -12.21 5.36 -7.72
C ARG A 169 -13.54 5.38 -8.45
N GLU A 170 -13.66 4.51 -9.42
CA GLU A 170 -14.91 4.16 -10.08
C GLU A 170 -15.32 2.74 -9.62
N PHE A 171 -16.60 2.54 -9.40
CA PHE A 171 -17.13 1.34 -8.77
C PHE A 171 -16.72 0.04 -9.48
N ASN A 172 -16.88 -0.04 -10.80
CA ASN A 172 -16.58 -1.25 -11.56
C ASN A 172 -15.04 -1.49 -11.61
N GLU A 173 -14.25 -0.42 -11.70
CA GLU A 173 -12.80 -0.47 -11.61
C GLU A 173 -12.35 -0.98 -10.24
N TRP A 174 -12.97 -0.49 -9.16
CA TRP A 174 -12.64 -0.91 -7.80
C TRP A 174 -12.99 -2.38 -7.54
N LEU A 175 -14.03 -2.91 -8.19
CA LEU A 175 -14.40 -4.34 -8.09
C LEU A 175 -13.34 -5.27 -8.72
N ILE A 176 -12.47 -4.77 -9.60
CA ILE A 176 -11.41 -5.59 -10.22
C ILE A 176 -10.50 -6.16 -9.13
N GLY A 177 -10.27 -7.46 -9.18
CA GLY A 177 -9.47 -8.20 -8.18
C GLY A 177 -10.28 -8.69 -6.98
N GLY A 178 -11.51 -8.21 -6.79
CA GLY A 178 -12.46 -8.76 -5.82
C GLY A 178 -13.07 -10.09 -6.31
N ARG A 179 -13.56 -10.88 -5.36
CA ARG A 179 -14.21 -12.19 -5.65
C ARG A 179 -15.67 -12.18 -5.24
N SER A 180 -16.41 -11.14 -5.65
CA SER A 180 -17.82 -10.97 -5.31
C SER A 180 -18.75 -11.59 -6.34
N SER A 181 -19.81 -12.24 -5.88
CA SER A 181 -20.92 -12.69 -6.74
C SER A 181 -21.76 -11.47 -7.20
N PRO A 182 -22.53 -11.60 -8.31
CA PRO A 182 -23.41 -10.53 -8.77
C PRO A 182 -24.38 -10.00 -7.69
N ALA A 183 -24.97 -10.89 -6.90
CA ALA A 183 -25.85 -10.50 -5.79
C ALA A 183 -25.12 -9.68 -4.72
N ARG A 184 -23.86 -9.98 -4.45
CA ARG A 184 -23.04 -9.23 -3.51
C ARG A 184 -22.62 -7.88 -4.08
N ILE A 185 -22.29 -7.80 -5.35
CA ILE A 185 -21.99 -6.55 -6.06
C ILE A 185 -23.18 -5.60 -5.95
N GLU A 186 -24.39 -6.10 -6.21
CA GLU A 186 -25.61 -5.32 -6.08
C GLU A 186 -25.86 -4.87 -4.62
N HIS A 187 -25.57 -5.73 -3.66
CA HIS A 187 -25.64 -5.34 -2.24
C HIS A 187 -24.65 -4.23 -1.89
N ILE A 188 -23.39 -4.31 -2.37
CA ILE A 188 -22.39 -3.24 -2.19
C ILE A 188 -22.91 -1.94 -2.80
N ARG A 189 -23.43 -1.98 -4.04
CA ARG A 189 -23.98 -0.81 -4.73
C ARG A 189 -25.05 -0.11 -3.90
N ARG A 190 -26.02 -0.87 -3.38
CA ARG A 190 -27.10 -0.32 -2.53
C ARG A 190 -26.55 0.29 -1.24
N LEU A 191 -25.56 -0.33 -0.60
CA LEU A 191 -24.92 0.24 0.60
C LEU A 191 -24.22 1.55 0.28
N MET A 192 -23.48 1.63 -0.83
CA MET A 192 -22.77 2.85 -1.21
C MET A 192 -23.74 4.00 -1.52
N VAL A 193 -24.78 3.72 -2.32
CA VAL A 193 -25.82 4.73 -2.62
C VAL A 193 -26.54 5.19 -1.34
N GLY A 194 -26.90 4.26 -0.46
CA GLY A 194 -27.56 4.60 0.82
C GLY A 194 -26.68 5.40 1.78
N ALA A 195 -25.36 5.26 1.68
CA ALA A 195 -24.41 6.01 2.50
C ALA A 195 -24.09 7.41 1.96
N ALA A 196 -24.39 7.68 0.70
CA ALA A 196 -23.91 8.89 0.00
C ALA A 196 -24.45 10.19 0.63
N ALA A 197 -25.75 10.27 0.92
CA ALA A 197 -26.39 11.49 1.40
C ALA A 197 -25.83 12.01 2.74
N ALA A 198 -25.47 11.10 3.66
CA ALA A 198 -24.92 11.44 4.98
C ALA A 198 -23.41 11.21 5.07
N ASP A 199 -22.76 10.86 3.97
CA ASP A 199 -21.34 10.48 3.90
C ASP A 199 -20.92 9.53 5.05
N LEU A 200 -21.71 8.50 5.31
CA LEU A 200 -21.48 7.55 6.41
C LEU A 200 -20.12 6.85 6.33
N SER A 201 -19.60 6.72 5.12
CA SER A 201 -18.30 6.08 4.85
C SER A 201 -17.11 7.04 4.92
N GLY A 202 -17.31 8.33 4.77
CA GLY A 202 -16.25 9.32 4.57
C GLY A 202 -15.55 9.20 3.22
N LEU A 203 -16.17 8.51 2.25
CA LEU A 203 -15.61 8.27 0.92
C LEU A 203 -16.11 9.29 -0.13
N GLY A 204 -16.95 10.25 0.24
CA GLY A 204 -17.51 11.23 -0.70
C GLY A 204 -18.21 10.57 -1.89
N ILE A 205 -19.01 9.53 -1.63
CA ILE A 205 -19.67 8.71 -2.65
C ILE A 205 -20.64 9.55 -3.46
N ARG A 206 -20.59 9.46 -4.79
CA ARG A 206 -21.48 10.15 -5.72
C ARG A 206 -21.91 9.20 -6.83
N SER A 207 -23.19 9.28 -7.21
CA SER A 207 -23.66 8.65 -8.45
C SER A 207 -23.40 9.62 -9.60
N MET A 208 -22.78 9.12 -10.65
CA MET A 208 -22.51 9.85 -11.90
C MET A 208 -22.95 8.98 -13.07
N ASP A 209 -23.96 9.43 -13.82
CA ASP A 209 -24.54 8.66 -14.90
C ASP A 209 -24.88 7.22 -14.44
N ASP A 210 -24.30 6.22 -15.07
CA ASP A 210 -24.55 4.81 -14.77
C ASP A 210 -23.56 4.21 -13.76
N THR A 211 -22.68 5.01 -13.15
CA THR A 211 -21.65 4.50 -12.24
C THR A 211 -21.64 5.23 -10.89
N ILE A 212 -20.90 4.68 -9.95
CA ILE A 212 -20.57 5.30 -8.66
C ILE A 212 -19.11 5.69 -8.66
N VAL A 213 -18.82 6.92 -8.27
CA VAL A 213 -17.47 7.40 -8.01
C VAL A 213 -17.30 7.72 -6.53
N PHE A 214 -16.12 7.48 -6.01
CA PHE A 214 -15.79 7.73 -4.61
C PHE A 214 -14.29 7.98 -4.42
N THR A 215 -13.91 8.45 -3.24
CA THR A 215 -12.53 8.80 -2.93
C THR A 215 -12.03 7.94 -1.78
N GLN A 216 -10.95 7.19 -2.01
CA GLN A 216 -10.13 6.59 -0.95
C GLN A 216 -8.96 7.51 -0.63
N GLN A 217 -8.42 7.41 0.59
CA GLN A 217 -7.21 8.12 0.98
C GLN A 217 -6.01 7.18 0.83
N LEU A 218 -4.96 7.67 0.16
CA LEU A 218 -3.69 6.97 -0.02
C LEU A 218 -2.60 7.74 0.74
N ALA A 219 -1.94 7.07 1.66
CA ALA A 219 -0.82 7.65 2.38
C ALA A 219 0.52 7.24 1.76
N TRP A 220 1.45 8.20 1.66
CA TRP A 220 2.88 7.98 1.51
C TRP A 220 3.54 8.35 2.82
N LEU A 221 4.28 7.42 3.39
CA LEU A 221 5.01 7.60 4.63
C LEU A 221 6.49 7.30 4.37
N VAL A 222 7.35 8.22 4.78
CA VAL A 222 8.82 8.02 4.80
C VAL A 222 9.29 8.15 6.24
N ALA A 223 9.97 7.12 6.71
CA ALA A 223 10.64 7.11 8.00
C ALA A 223 12.12 6.76 7.82
N GLU A 224 12.94 7.14 8.78
CA GLU A 224 14.39 6.92 8.76
C GLU A 224 14.79 6.13 10.00
N LYS A 225 15.71 5.18 9.81
CA LYS A 225 16.38 4.50 10.92
C LYS A 225 17.43 5.43 11.51
N PRO A 226 17.37 5.77 12.80
CA PRO A 226 18.42 6.56 13.46
C PRO A 226 19.82 5.96 13.28
N GLU A 227 20.86 6.83 13.37
CA GLU A 227 22.27 6.42 13.37
C GLU A 227 22.58 5.48 14.54
#